data_44223f22f08d3c47f7a222147d52d491
#
_entry.id   44223f22f08d3c47f7a222147d52d491
#
_cell.length_a   1.000
_cell.length_b   1.000
_cell.length_c   1.000
_cell.angle_alpha   90.00
_cell.angle_beta   90.00
_cell.angle_gamma   90.00
#
_symmetry.space_group_name_H-M   'P 1'
#
loop_
_entity.id
_entity.type
_entity.pdbx_description
1 polymer ?
#
loop_
_entity_poly.entity_id
_entity_poly.type
_entity_poly.pdbx_seq_one_letter_code
_entity_poly.pdbx_strand_id
1 'polypeptide(L)'
;MTRIVKLTTEHIADHGAALTIRLGEPPMPVPEPVASLIRDYLNTDHPRQPYASARSRRWLFPGRQAGEPMTARALQTILREAGIAPGVGRAEALRRFVEHTPPPVAAKALGYTDFTTEQAATDIGATWSRYAAERWR
;
A
#
# COMPACT_ATOMS: atom_id res chain seq x y z
N MET A 1 8.58 -4.39 -1.78
CA MET A 1 9.12 -3.01 -1.91
C MET A 1 9.02 -2.46 -3.33
N THR A 2 9.29 -3.24 -4.36
CA THR A 2 9.30 -2.78 -5.77
C THR A 2 7.98 -2.14 -6.22
N ARG A 3 6.82 -2.58 -5.71
CA ARG A 3 5.51 -2.00 -6.05
C ARG A 3 5.26 -0.65 -5.37
N ILE A 4 5.69 -0.47 -4.12
CA ILE A 4 5.50 0.78 -3.37
C ILE A 4 6.19 1.95 -4.06
N VAL A 5 7.44 1.75 -4.50
CA VAL A 5 8.21 2.81 -5.17
C VAL A 5 7.65 3.19 -6.55
N LYS A 6 6.84 2.32 -7.14
CA LYS A 6 6.15 2.58 -8.42
C LYS A 6 4.78 3.24 -8.27
N LEU A 7 4.37 3.57 -7.06
CA LEU A 7 3.14 4.35 -6.85
C LEU A 7 3.32 5.77 -7.38
N THR A 8 2.27 6.26 -8.00
CA THR A 8 2.15 7.63 -8.48
C THR A 8 1.07 8.36 -7.70
N THR A 9 1.02 9.67 -7.80
CA THR A 9 -0.05 10.47 -7.20
C THR A 9 -1.43 10.11 -7.75
N GLU A 10 -1.51 9.54 -8.97
CA GLU A 10 -2.75 9.05 -9.58
C GLU A 10 -3.36 7.83 -8.88
N HIS A 11 -2.54 7.09 -8.09
CA HIS A 11 -3.02 5.98 -7.28
C HIS A 11 -3.72 6.45 -6.00
N ILE A 12 -3.67 7.75 -5.71
CA ILE A 12 -4.30 8.35 -4.53
C ILE A 12 -5.42 9.26 -5.01
N ALA A 13 -6.63 9.05 -4.48
CA ALA A 13 -7.77 9.91 -4.73
C ALA A 13 -8.27 10.48 -3.39
N ASP A 14 -8.27 11.81 -3.30
CA ASP A 14 -8.81 12.52 -2.15
C ASP A 14 -10.20 13.03 -2.48
N HIS A 15 -11.19 12.56 -1.74
CA HIS A 15 -12.59 12.93 -1.87
C HIS A 15 -13.03 13.91 -0.74
N GLY A 16 -12.06 14.53 -0.06
CA GLY A 16 -12.30 15.44 1.06
C GLY A 16 -12.57 14.68 2.37
N ALA A 17 -13.70 14.03 2.48
CA ALA A 17 -14.07 13.24 3.67
C ALA A 17 -13.29 11.90 3.79
N ALA A 18 -12.83 11.36 2.66
CA ALA A 18 -12.10 10.10 2.62
C ALA A 18 -10.98 10.16 1.57
N LEU A 19 -9.85 9.59 1.91
CA LEU A 19 -8.74 9.36 0.99
C LEU A 19 -8.71 7.90 0.63
N THR A 20 -8.53 7.57 -0.64
CA THR A 20 -8.41 6.20 -1.13
C THR A 20 -7.07 5.99 -1.81
N ILE A 21 -6.56 4.76 -1.71
CA ILE A 21 -5.33 4.32 -2.39
C ILE A 21 -5.62 3.09 -3.24
N ARG A 22 -5.11 3.10 -4.47
CA ARG A 22 -5.21 1.99 -5.41
C ARG A 22 -3.93 1.15 -5.37
N LEU A 23 -3.94 0.09 -4.57
CA LEU A 23 -2.89 -0.94 -4.54
C LEU A 23 -3.25 -2.14 -5.41
N GLY A 24 -4.54 -2.38 -5.56
CA GLY A 24 -5.20 -3.39 -6.39
C GLY A 24 -6.58 -2.89 -6.81
N GLU A 25 -7.55 -3.79 -6.91
CA GLU A 25 -8.96 -3.47 -7.20
C GLU A 25 -9.88 -4.12 -6.15
N PRO A 26 -10.82 -3.39 -5.61
CA PRO A 26 -11.08 -1.95 -5.75
C PRO A 26 -10.07 -1.06 -4.98
N PRO A 27 -10.07 0.27 -5.21
CA PRO A 27 -9.33 1.19 -4.36
C PRO A 27 -9.76 1.07 -2.89
N MET A 28 -8.80 1.20 -1.99
CA MET A 28 -9.04 1.02 -0.56
C MET A 28 -9.08 2.36 0.18
N PRO A 29 -10.00 2.53 1.15
CA PRO A 29 -9.98 3.69 2.00
C PRO A 29 -8.74 3.67 2.90
N VAL A 30 -8.14 4.83 3.08
CA VAL A 30 -7.01 5.03 4.00
C VAL A 30 -7.55 5.60 5.30
N PRO A 31 -7.33 4.94 6.44
CA PRO A 31 -7.82 5.44 7.71
C PRO A 31 -7.04 6.67 8.19
N GLU A 32 -7.68 7.53 8.95
CA GLU A 32 -7.01 8.55 9.74
C GLU A 32 -6.24 7.87 10.90
N PRO A 33 -5.05 8.33 11.27
CA PRO A 33 -4.36 9.56 10.85
C PRO A 33 -3.47 9.41 9.60
N VAL A 34 -3.43 8.23 8.94
CA VAL A 34 -2.55 7.98 7.79
C VAL A 34 -2.95 8.85 6.61
N ALA A 35 -4.26 9.06 6.40
CA ALA A 35 -4.77 9.94 5.34
C ALA A 35 -4.27 11.38 5.50
N SER A 36 -4.26 11.93 6.72
CA SER A 36 -3.69 13.24 7.01
C SER A 36 -2.21 13.32 6.64
N LEU A 37 -1.42 12.31 7.05
CA LEU A 37 0.01 12.27 6.71
C LEU A 37 0.26 12.22 5.20
N ILE A 38 -0.57 11.50 4.45
CA ILE A 38 -0.47 11.44 2.99
C ILE A 38 -0.81 12.80 2.39
N ARG A 39 -1.86 13.49 2.87
CA ARG A 39 -2.21 14.84 2.42
C ARG A 39 -1.08 15.83 2.66
N ASP A 40 -0.53 15.83 3.87
CA ASP A 40 0.61 16.69 4.24
C ASP A 40 1.83 16.40 3.35
N TYR A 41 2.10 15.12 3.10
CA TYR A 41 3.17 14.71 2.21
C TYR A 41 2.95 15.19 0.78
N LEU A 42 1.73 15.08 0.24
CA LEU A 42 1.41 15.52 -1.13
C LEU A 42 1.45 17.04 -1.28
N ASN A 43 1.11 17.78 -0.22
CA ASN A 43 1.13 19.24 -0.19
C ASN A 43 2.52 19.82 0.06
N THR A 44 3.49 19.00 0.48
CA THR A 44 4.86 19.44 0.72
C THR A 44 5.61 19.51 -0.61
N ASP A 45 6.27 20.64 -0.87
CA ASP A 45 7.17 20.78 -2.02
C ASP A 45 8.38 19.85 -1.85
N HIS A 46 8.41 18.80 -2.65
CA HIS A 46 9.56 17.90 -2.67
C HIS A 46 10.65 18.46 -3.59
N PRO A 47 11.78 18.91 -3.04
CA PRO A 47 12.87 19.54 -3.82
C PRO A 47 13.51 18.61 -4.86
N ARG A 48 13.13 17.32 -4.85
CA ARG A 48 13.61 16.31 -5.78
C ARG A 48 12.81 16.20 -7.08
N GLN A 49 11.76 17.03 -7.26
CA GLN A 49 11.01 17.14 -8.52
C GLN A 49 11.00 18.57 -9.09
N PRO A 50 12.16 19.21 -9.32
CA PRO A 50 12.19 20.61 -9.79
C PRO A 50 11.63 20.82 -11.20
N TYR A 51 11.43 19.76 -11.98
CA TYR A 51 10.99 19.82 -13.39
C TYR A 51 9.95 18.76 -13.75
N ALA A 52 8.93 18.57 -12.91
CA ALA A 52 7.79 17.78 -13.32
C ALA A 52 7.04 18.52 -14.44
N SER A 53 7.39 18.26 -15.69
CA SER A 53 6.53 18.63 -16.82
C SER A 53 5.16 17.97 -16.59
N ALA A 54 4.07 18.61 -17.01
CA ALA A 54 2.71 18.12 -16.84
C ALA A 54 2.45 16.71 -17.43
N ARG A 55 3.41 16.15 -18.14
CA ARG A 55 3.43 14.82 -18.74
C ARG A 55 4.27 13.78 -17.97
N SER A 56 5.07 14.18 -16.98
CA SER A 56 5.84 13.23 -16.18
C SER A 56 4.92 12.66 -15.12
N ARG A 57 4.83 11.33 -15.06
CA ARG A 57 4.18 10.62 -13.95
C ARG A 57 4.77 11.14 -12.63
N ARG A 58 3.94 11.73 -11.80
CA ARG A 58 4.38 12.16 -10.47
C ARG A 58 4.51 10.93 -9.59
N TRP A 59 5.73 10.44 -9.42
CA TRP A 59 6.01 9.36 -8.49
C TRP A 59 5.69 9.81 -7.07
N LEU A 60 5.00 8.95 -6.33
CA LEU A 60 4.74 9.20 -4.91
C LEU A 60 6.06 9.28 -4.13
N PHE A 61 7.03 8.45 -4.51
CA PHE A 61 8.38 8.46 -3.96
C PHE A 61 9.38 8.78 -5.09
N PRO A 62 9.69 10.06 -5.33
CA PRO A 62 10.61 10.47 -6.39
C PRO A 62 12.04 10.03 -6.10
N GLY A 63 12.75 9.61 -7.14
CA GLY A 63 14.15 9.24 -7.08
C GLY A 63 15.10 10.46 -7.17
N ARG A 64 16.37 10.16 -7.22
CA ARG A 64 17.42 11.18 -7.43
C ARG A 64 17.48 11.69 -8.86
N GLN A 65 17.16 10.83 -9.82
CA GLN A 65 17.10 11.19 -11.24
C GLN A 65 15.72 11.76 -11.56
N ALA A 66 15.69 12.82 -12.34
CA ALA A 66 14.45 13.45 -12.75
C ALA A 66 13.59 12.46 -13.58
N GLY A 67 12.31 12.32 -13.21
CA GLY A 67 11.38 11.43 -13.87
C GLY A 67 11.45 9.96 -13.43
N GLU A 68 12.38 9.57 -12.58
CA GLU A 68 12.52 8.20 -12.09
C GLU A 68 12.01 8.05 -10.65
N PRO A 69 11.43 6.89 -10.30
CA PRO A 69 11.05 6.62 -8.93
C PRO A 69 12.25 6.34 -8.04
N MET A 70 12.07 6.44 -6.74
CA MET A 70 13.04 5.97 -5.77
C MET A 70 13.30 4.47 -5.95
N THR A 71 14.55 4.04 -5.79
CA THR A 71 14.85 2.61 -5.83
C THR A 71 14.34 1.91 -4.56
N ALA A 72 13.95 0.63 -4.69
CA ALA A 72 13.53 -0.16 -3.54
C ALA A 72 14.61 -0.23 -2.44
N ARG A 73 15.88 -0.24 -2.84
CA ARG A 73 17.02 -0.22 -1.90
C ARG A 73 17.10 1.10 -1.13
N ALA A 74 16.91 2.24 -1.79
CA ALA A 74 16.92 3.54 -1.14
C ALA A 74 15.78 3.66 -0.12
N LEU A 75 14.56 3.20 -0.48
CA LEU A 75 13.43 3.17 0.43
C LEU A 75 13.72 2.27 1.64
N GLN A 76 14.30 1.09 1.44
CA GLN A 76 14.69 0.19 2.53
C GLN A 76 15.70 0.82 3.48
N THR A 77 16.66 1.59 2.95
CA THR A 77 17.64 2.30 3.77
C THR A 77 16.97 3.35 4.64
N ILE A 78 16.11 4.18 4.06
CA ILE A 78 15.35 5.21 4.79
C ILE A 78 14.51 4.57 5.91
N LEU A 79 13.81 3.47 5.63
CA LEU A 79 12.99 2.79 6.62
C LEU A 79 13.83 2.21 7.76
N ARG A 80 15.00 1.63 7.47
CA ARG A 80 15.91 1.13 8.51
C ARG A 80 16.47 2.25 9.37
N GLU A 81 16.86 3.37 8.78
CA GLU A 81 17.33 4.56 9.51
C GLU A 81 16.23 5.12 10.43
N ALA A 82 14.96 4.99 10.02
CA ALA A 82 13.80 5.31 10.83
C ALA A 82 13.42 4.23 11.87
N GLY A 83 14.22 3.16 11.99
CA GLY A 83 13.94 2.05 12.92
C GLY A 83 12.84 1.10 12.48
N ILE A 84 12.40 1.17 11.20
CA ILE A 84 11.34 0.33 10.66
C ILE A 84 11.94 -0.87 9.94
N ALA A 85 11.56 -2.09 10.34
CA ALA A 85 11.91 -3.33 9.66
C ALA A 85 10.91 -3.63 8.53
N PRO A 86 11.23 -3.36 7.25
CA PRO A 86 10.23 -3.35 6.18
C PRO A 86 9.55 -4.70 5.92
N GLY A 87 10.30 -5.79 6.11
CA GLY A 87 9.79 -7.15 5.89
C GLY A 87 8.78 -7.58 6.95
N VAL A 88 9.12 -7.34 8.20
CA VAL A 88 8.29 -7.70 9.36
C VAL A 88 6.99 -6.91 9.37
N GLY A 89 7.06 -5.60 9.19
CA GLY A 89 5.88 -4.73 9.16
C GLY A 89 4.89 -5.10 8.06
N ARG A 90 5.40 -5.48 6.88
CA ARG A 90 4.55 -5.91 5.77
C ARG A 90 3.83 -7.23 6.04
N ALA A 91 4.54 -8.20 6.60
CA ALA A 91 3.96 -9.51 6.92
C ALA A 91 2.89 -9.38 8.00
N GLU A 92 3.17 -8.59 9.04
CA GLU A 92 2.22 -8.34 10.11
C GLU A 92 0.97 -7.58 9.63
N ALA A 93 1.15 -6.56 8.79
CA ALA A 93 0.03 -5.82 8.21
C ALA A 93 -0.86 -6.73 7.36
N LEU A 94 -0.27 -7.65 6.57
CA LEU A 94 -1.02 -8.60 5.78
C LEU A 94 -1.80 -9.58 6.67
N ARG A 95 -1.18 -10.11 7.73
CA ARG A 95 -1.86 -10.99 8.70
C ARG A 95 -3.07 -10.30 9.32
N ARG A 96 -2.90 -9.08 9.83
CA ARG A 96 -4.01 -8.30 10.39
C ARG A 96 -5.11 -8.02 9.38
N PHE A 97 -4.75 -7.80 8.13
CA PHE A 97 -5.74 -7.54 7.08
C PHE A 97 -6.58 -8.78 6.78
N VAL A 98 -5.96 -9.96 6.64
CA VAL A 98 -6.67 -11.22 6.39
C VAL A 98 -7.40 -11.77 7.62
N GLU A 99 -7.14 -11.25 8.80
CA GLU A 99 -7.89 -11.54 10.02
C GLU A 99 -9.36 -11.08 9.93
N HIS A 100 -9.57 -9.95 9.22
CA HIS A 100 -10.88 -9.30 9.08
C HIS A 100 -11.41 -9.31 7.65
N THR A 101 -10.64 -9.82 6.69
CA THR A 101 -10.97 -9.79 5.26
C THR A 101 -10.68 -11.14 4.62
N PRO A 102 -11.64 -11.73 3.88
CA PRO A 102 -11.41 -13.00 3.18
C PRO A 102 -10.17 -12.93 2.26
N PRO A 103 -9.32 -13.97 2.23
CA PRO A 103 -8.08 -13.97 1.46
C PRO A 103 -8.21 -13.56 -0.01
N PRO A 104 -9.22 -14.03 -0.79
CA PRO A 104 -9.38 -13.60 -2.17
C PRO A 104 -9.71 -12.11 -2.33
N VAL A 105 -10.45 -11.54 -1.37
CA VAL A 105 -10.77 -10.10 -1.35
C VAL A 105 -9.52 -9.31 -1.01
N ALA A 106 -8.75 -9.76 -0.01
CA ALA A 106 -7.47 -9.17 0.35
C ALA A 106 -6.47 -9.20 -0.81
N ALA A 107 -6.40 -10.33 -1.53
CA ALA A 107 -5.54 -10.48 -2.69
C ALA A 107 -5.83 -9.43 -3.75
N LYS A 108 -7.11 -9.27 -4.14
CA LYS A 108 -7.53 -8.28 -5.13
C LYS A 108 -7.26 -6.85 -4.67
N ALA A 109 -7.66 -6.50 -3.45
CA ALA A 109 -7.54 -5.15 -2.92
C ALA A 109 -6.08 -4.70 -2.75
N LEU A 110 -5.21 -5.59 -2.31
CA LEU A 110 -3.79 -5.32 -2.10
C LEU A 110 -2.92 -5.66 -3.31
N GLY A 111 -3.51 -6.32 -4.32
CA GLY A 111 -2.80 -6.80 -5.52
C GLY A 111 -1.77 -7.88 -5.20
N TYR A 112 -2.05 -8.75 -4.23
CA TYR A 112 -1.31 -9.98 -3.97
C TYR A 112 -1.88 -11.14 -4.78
N THR A 113 -1.17 -12.26 -4.77
CA THR A 113 -1.71 -13.54 -5.25
C THR A 113 -2.59 -14.16 -4.17
N ASP A 114 -3.60 -14.94 -4.58
CA ASP A 114 -4.46 -15.67 -3.64
C ASP A 114 -3.63 -16.55 -2.71
N PHE A 115 -2.63 -17.24 -3.25
CA PHE A 115 -1.69 -18.06 -2.45
C PHE A 115 -1.03 -17.30 -1.30
N THR A 116 -0.59 -16.05 -1.54
CA THR A 116 0.06 -15.24 -0.50
C THR A 116 -0.89 -14.88 0.63
N THR A 117 -2.13 -14.56 0.30
CA THR A 117 -3.15 -14.19 1.29
C THR A 117 -3.72 -15.38 2.02
N GLU A 118 -3.88 -16.52 1.34
CA GLU A 118 -4.29 -17.79 1.95
C GLU A 118 -3.22 -18.29 2.92
N GLN A 119 -1.95 -18.22 2.56
CA GLN A 119 -0.84 -18.57 3.46
C GLN A 119 -0.85 -17.69 4.71
N ALA A 120 -1.02 -16.37 4.55
CA ALA A 120 -1.09 -15.45 5.68
C ALA A 120 -2.30 -15.74 6.59
N ALA A 121 -3.45 -16.11 6.03
CA ALA A 121 -4.63 -16.50 6.78
C ALA A 121 -4.42 -17.83 7.52
N THR A 122 -3.75 -18.78 6.89
CA THR A 122 -3.41 -20.07 7.51
C THR A 122 -2.46 -19.88 8.68
N ASP A 123 -1.44 -19.03 8.54
CA ASP A 123 -0.45 -18.73 9.56
C ASP A 123 -1.06 -18.17 10.87
N ILE A 124 -2.19 -17.46 10.77
CA ILE A 124 -2.92 -16.93 11.94
C ILE A 124 -4.08 -17.84 12.40
N GLY A 125 -4.27 -18.99 11.74
CA GLY A 125 -5.37 -19.90 12.05
C GLY A 125 -6.75 -19.34 11.70
N ALA A 126 -6.82 -18.37 10.79
CA ALA A 126 -8.09 -17.81 10.33
C ALA A 126 -8.88 -18.84 9.53
N THR A 127 -9.96 -19.33 10.10
CA THR A 127 -10.80 -20.38 9.49
C THR A 127 -11.89 -19.76 8.61
N TRP A 128 -11.49 -19.10 7.51
CA TRP A 128 -12.44 -18.55 6.53
C TRP A 128 -13.26 -19.63 5.81
N SER A 129 -12.82 -20.90 5.86
CA SER A 129 -13.59 -22.05 5.37
C SER A 129 -14.94 -22.23 6.07
N ARG A 130 -15.07 -21.77 7.32
CA ARG A 130 -16.36 -21.79 8.04
C ARG A 130 -17.33 -20.72 7.56
N TYR A 131 -16.83 -19.61 7.06
CA TYR A 131 -17.67 -18.47 6.62
C TYR A 131 -18.54 -18.81 5.41
N ALA A 132 -18.03 -19.62 4.51
CA ALA A 132 -18.80 -20.07 3.35
C ALA A 132 -19.89 -21.09 3.75
N ALA A 133 -19.64 -21.93 4.74
CA ALA A 133 -20.57 -22.97 5.17
C ALA A 133 -21.77 -22.42 5.97
N GLU A 134 -21.59 -21.33 6.70
CA GLU A 134 -22.67 -20.74 7.51
C GLU A 134 -23.65 -19.88 6.71
N ARG A 135 -23.25 -19.39 5.54
CA ARG A 135 -24.06 -18.51 4.69
C ARG A 135 -25.06 -19.27 3.81
N TRP A 136 -24.95 -20.59 3.72
CA TRP A 136 -25.79 -21.46 2.89
C TRP A 136 -26.64 -22.44 3.72
N ARG A 137 -26.75 -22.24 4.99
CA ARG A 137 -27.72 -22.88 5.87
C ARG A 137 -28.81 -21.87 6.26
#